data_82b0f0d98d0e91060dce5b321dbb0669
#
_entry.id   82b0f0d98d0e91060dce5b321dbb0669
#
_cell.length_a   1.000
_cell.length_b   1.000
_cell.length_c   1.000
_cell.angle_alpha   90.00
_cell.angle_beta   90.00
_cell.angle_gamma   90.00
#
_symmetry.space_group_name_H-M   'P 1'
#
loop_
_entity.id
_entity.type
_entity.pdbx_description
1 polymer ?
#
loop_
_entity_poly.entity_id
_entity_poly.type
_entity_poly.pdbx_seq_one_letter_code
_entity_poly.pdbx_strand_id
1 'polypeptide(L)'
;MDSASARIDQKVKELGDWRGKTLARVRGIIHGADTEMVEEWKWAKATSPGTPVFSHGGIVCTGETYKNVVKLTFAKGASLPDPAGLFNASLEGNVRRAIDIHEGETINEAALKDLVRAAVALNMKGKRG
;
A
#
# COMPACT_ATOMS: atom_id res chain seq x y z
N MET A 1 -17.00 -7.43 16.23
CA MET A 1 -15.69 -6.85 15.92
C MET A 1 -15.51 -6.69 14.42
N ASP A 2 -15.07 -5.53 14.01
CA ASP A 2 -14.89 -5.29 12.57
C ASP A 2 -13.60 -5.97 12.09
N SER A 3 -13.70 -6.61 10.93
CA SER A 3 -12.52 -7.14 10.24
C SER A 3 -11.63 -6.00 9.75
N ALA A 4 -10.39 -6.30 9.39
CA ALA A 4 -9.51 -5.32 8.78
C ALA A 4 -10.11 -4.75 7.50
N SER A 5 -10.69 -5.63 6.65
CA SER A 5 -11.34 -5.19 5.41
C SER A 5 -12.49 -4.24 5.67
N ALA A 6 -13.30 -4.50 6.70
CA ALA A 6 -14.40 -3.62 7.08
C ALA A 6 -13.89 -2.26 7.55
N ARG A 7 -12.77 -2.23 8.27
CA ARG A 7 -12.15 -0.98 8.73
C ARG A 7 -11.60 -0.16 7.55
N ILE A 8 -11.03 -0.82 6.56
CA ILE A 8 -10.55 -0.16 5.34
C ILE A 8 -11.74 0.40 4.56
N ASP A 9 -12.84 -0.38 4.42
CA ASP A 9 -14.07 0.09 3.80
C ASP A 9 -14.58 1.35 4.48
N GLN A 10 -14.58 1.36 5.81
CA GLN A 10 -15.03 2.50 6.60
C GLN A 10 -14.13 3.71 6.39
N LYS A 11 -12.81 3.50 6.33
CA LYS A 11 -11.83 4.57 6.09
C LYS A 11 -12.07 5.23 4.74
N VAL A 12 -12.25 4.42 3.68
CA VAL A 12 -12.54 4.92 2.35
C VAL A 12 -13.80 5.78 2.35
N LYS A 13 -14.84 5.31 3.04
CA LYS A 13 -16.12 6.02 3.12
C LYS A 13 -16.00 7.32 3.91
N GLU A 14 -15.28 7.30 5.03
CA GLU A 14 -15.12 8.48 5.89
C GLU A 14 -14.30 9.59 5.22
N LEU A 15 -13.32 9.23 4.39
CA LEU A 15 -12.55 10.23 3.66
C LEU A 15 -13.43 11.07 2.74
N GLY A 16 -14.38 10.44 2.06
CA GLY A 16 -15.45 11.13 1.32
C GLY A 16 -15.00 12.05 0.18
N ASP A 17 -13.72 12.08 -0.15
CA ASP A 17 -13.15 12.94 -1.19
C ASP A 17 -12.23 12.12 -2.11
N TRP A 18 -11.37 12.81 -2.89
CA TRP A 18 -10.47 12.16 -3.84
C TRP A 18 -9.56 11.12 -3.16
N ARG A 19 -9.22 11.33 -1.89
CA ARG A 19 -8.34 10.38 -1.16
C ARG A 19 -9.03 9.05 -0.95
N GLY A 20 -10.32 9.06 -0.65
CA GLY A 20 -11.11 7.83 -0.52
C GLY A 20 -11.16 7.07 -1.82
N LYS A 21 -11.41 7.77 -2.93
CA LYS A 21 -11.44 7.15 -4.26
C LYS A 21 -10.09 6.58 -4.65
N THR A 22 -9.01 7.31 -4.35
CA THR A 22 -7.65 6.87 -4.65
C THR A 22 -7.28 5.64 -3.83
N LEU A 23 -7.57 5.66 -2.53
CA LEU A 23 -7.29 4.51 -1.66
C LEU A 23 -8.06 3.27 -2.13
N ALA A 24 -9.35 3.43 -2.48
CA ALA A 24 -10.16 2.33 -3.00
C ALA A 24 -9.58 1.77 -4.30
N ARG A 25 -9.13 2.65 -5.20
CA ARG A 25 -8.54 2.23 -6.47
C ARG A 25 -7.23 1.46 -6.26
N VAL A 26 -6.36 1.98 -5.41
CA VAL A 26 -5.08 1.34 -5.09
C VAL A 26 -5.33 -0.04 -4.47
N ARG A 27 -6.29 -0.13 -3.56
CA ARG A 27 -6.71 -1.39 -2.94
C ARG A 27 -7.12 -2.41 -4.00
N GLY A 28 -7.92 -1.98 -4.98
CA GLY A 28 -8.33 -2.83 -6.08
C GLY A 28 -7.17 -3.29 -6.96
N ILE A 29 -6.22 -2.41 -7.22
CA ILE A 29 -5.01 -2.74 -8.00
C ILE A 29 -4.17 -3.77 -7.26
N ILE A 30 -3.98 -3.59 -5.95
CA ILE A 30 -3.22 -4.52 -5.11
C ILE A 30 -3.83 -5.93 -5.16
N HIS A 31 -5.15 -6.03 -4.98
CA HIS A 31 -5.83 -7.33 -5.03
C HIS A 31 -5.86 -7.90 -6.45
N GLY A 32 -5.87 -7.06 -7.46
CA GLY A 32 -5.75 -7.49 -8.85
C GLY A 32 -4.36 -8.05 -9.17
N ALA A 33 -3.34 -7.56 -8.48
CA ALA A 33 -1.97 -8.07 -8.63
C ALA A 33 -1.79 -9.41 -7.94
N ASP A 34 -2.47 -9.61 -6.80
CA ASP A 34 -2.31 -10.80 -5.97
C ASP A 34 -3.61 -11.08 -5.23
N THR A 35 -4.34 -12.12 -5.67
CA THR A 35 -5.63 -12.50 -5.08
C THR A 35 -5.51 -13.07 -3.68
N GLU A 36 -4.31 -13.43 -3.25
CA GLU A 36 -4.05 -13.97 -1.91
C GLU A 36 -3.56 -12.92 -0.93
N MET A 37 -3.55 -11.65 -1.34
CA MET A 37 -3.16 -10.55 -0.46
C MET A 37 -4.09 -10.46 0.74
N VAL A 38 -3.50 -10.37 1.93
CA VAL A 38 -4.25 -10.25 3.19
C VAL A 38 -4.30 -8.78 3.60
N GLU A 39 -5.49 -8.32 3.96
CA GLU A 39 -5.66 -6.98 4.50
C GLU A 39 -5.59 -7.03 6.01
N GLU A 40 -4.84 -6.09 6.59
CA GLU A 40 -4.69 -5.96 8.03
C GLU A 40 -4.92 -4.50 8.43
N TRP A 41 -5.19 -4.30 9.71
CA TRP A 41 -5.35 -2.97 10.29
C TRP A 41 -4.43 -2.91 11.49
N LYS A 42 -3.40 -2.07 11.42
CA LYS A 42 -2.34 -2.07 12.42
C LYS A 42 -2.08 -0.69 13.00
N TRP A 43 -1.37 -0.68 14.10
CA TRP A 43 -0.84 0.51 14.76
C TRP A 43 -1.90 1.50 15.24
N ALA A 44 -3.08 0.98 15.60
CA ALA A 44 -4.09 1.81 16.27
C ALA A 44 -3.58 2.19 17.66
N LYS A 45 -3.74 3.46 17.99
CA LYS A 45 -3.35 3.98 19.29
C LYS A 45 -4.17 5.25 19.60
N ALA A 46 -3.99 5.83 20.79
CA ALA A 46 -4.76 6.99 21.23
C ALA A 46 -4.71 8.16 20.23
N THR A 47 -3.59 8.31 19.50
CA THR A 47 -3.39 9.42 18.57
C THR A 47 -3.60 9.03 17.10
N SER A 48 -3.91 7.78 16.82
CA SER A 48 -4.08 7.29 15.44
C SER A 48 -5.09 6.15 15.42
N PRO A 49 -6.07 6.21 14.50
CA PRO A 49 -7.09 5.15 14.39
C PRO A 49 -6.52 3.84 13.83
N GLY A 50 -5.29 3.85 13.31
CA GLY A 50 -4.67 2.69 12.67
C GLY A 50 -4.47 2.90 11.18
N THR A 51 -3.84 1.91 10.55
CA THR A 51 -3.40 2.00 9.15
C THR A 51 -3.74 0.74 8.37
N PRO A 52 -4.27 0.86 7.14
CA PRO A 52 -4.41 -0.28 6.24
C PRO A 52 -3.05 -0.86 5.89
N VAL A 53 -2.92 -2.18 6.03
CA VAL A 53 -1.69 -2.90 5.72
C VAL A 53 -2.04 -4.07 4.79
N PHE A 54 -1.21 -4.28 3.78
CA PHE A 54 -1.37 -5.38 2.82
C PHE A 54 -0.19 -6.32 2.96
N SER A 55 -0.48 -7.59 3.19
CA SER A 55 0.54 -8.58 3.53
C SER A 55 0.39 -9.85 2.72
N HIS A 56 1.52 -10.45 2.36
CA HIS A 56 1.60 -11.79 1.80
C HIS A 56 3.03 -12.29 2.05
N GLY A 57 3.17 -13.22 2.97
CA GLY A 57 4.50 -13.68 3.41
C GLY A 57 5.24 -12.65 4.24
N GLY A 58 4.56 -11.63 4.72
CA GLY A 58 5.07 -10.48 5.42
C GLY A 58 4.42 -9.22 4.86
N ILE A 59 4.70 -8.06 5.44
CA ILE A 59 4.13 -6.81 4.97
C ILE A 59 4.65 -6.51 3.56
N VAL A 60 3.72 -6.22 2.64
CA VAL A 60 4.03 -5.76 1.29
C VAL A 60 4.05 -4.24 1.29
N CYS A 61 2.93 -3.62 1.62
CA CYS A 61 2.85 -2.17 1.68
C CYS A 61 1.76 -1.72 2.64
N THR A 62 1.79 -0.42 2.96
CA THR A 62 0.78 0.22 3.79
C THR A 62 0.14 1.34 2.98
N GLY A 63 -1.14 1.63 3.27
CA GLY A 63 -1.87 2.73 2.65
C GLY A 63 -2.15 3.81 3.67
N GLU A 64 -1.48 4.95 3.55
CA GLU A 64 -1.66 6.08 4.44
C GLU A 64 -2.32 7.23 3.70
N THR A 65 -3.14 7.99 4.40
CA THR A 65 -3.78 9.17 3.82
C THR A 65 -3.46 10.39 4.67
N TYR A 66 -3.00 11.43 4.00
CA TYR A 66 -2.70 12.71 4.61
C TYR A 66 -3.55 13.78 3.91
N LYS A 67 -3.43 15.02 4.34
CA LYS A 67 -4.27 16.10 3.81
C LYS A 67 -4.21 16.21 2.29
N ASN A 68 -3.03 16.11 1.71
CA ASN A 68 -2.80 16.36 0.29
C ASN A 68 -2.23 15.17 -0.48
N VAL A 69 -2.17 14.00 0.14
CA VAL A 69 -1.51 12.86 -0.48
C VAL A 69 -2.05 11.52 0.04
N VAL A 70 -2.13 10.55 -0.85
CA VAL A 70 -2.28 9.15 -0.49
C VAL A 70 -0.92 8.51 -0.68
N LYS A 71 -0.37 7.92 0.37
CA LYS A 71 0.98 7.38 0.38
C LYS A 71 0.96 5.86 0.49
N LEU A 72 1.63 5.19 -0.44
CA LEU A 72 1.89 3.75 -0.37
C LEU A 72 3.33 3.55 0.03
N THR A 73 3.56 2.96 1.19
CA THR A 73 4.91 2.66 1.67
C THR A 73 5.19 1.18 1.53
N PHE A 74 6.16 0.84 0.69
CA PHE A 74 6.58 -0.55 0.49
C PHE A 74 7.64 -0.90 1.51
N ALA A 75 7.36 -1.92 2.33
CA ALA A 75 8.21 -2.29 3.47
C ALA A 75 9.64 -2.61 3.06
N LYS A 76 9.84 -3.18 1.88
CA LYS A 76 11.16 -3.54 1.34
C LYS A 76 11.45 -2.81 0.04
N GLY A 77 10.91 -1.61 -0.10
CA GLY A 77 10.97 -0.85 -1.35
C GLY A 77 12.36 -0.65 -1.91
N ALA A 78 13.36 -0.44 -1.04
CA ALA A 78 14.74 -0.23 -1.48
C ALA A 78 15.34 -1.45 -2.19
N SER A 79 14.76 -2.64 -1.98
CA SER A 79 15.23 -3.89 -2.61
C SER A 79 14.39 -4.30 -3.81
N LEU A 80 13.43 -3.45 -4.23
CA LEU A 80 12.53 -3.78 -5.33
C LEU A 80 12.97 -3.11 -6.62
N PRO A 81 12.86 -3.80 -7.78
CA PRO A 81 13.05 -3.14 -9.06
C PRO A 81 11.90 -2.18 -9.29
N ASP A 82 12.20 -1.01 -9.79
CA ASP A 82 11.20 0.01 -10.08
C ASP A 82 11.51 0.65 -11.45
N PRO A 83 11.39 -0.12 -12.53
CA PRO A 83 11.78 0.37 -13.86
C PRO A 83 10.90 1.52 -14.34
N ALA A 84 9.65 1.61 -13.84
CA ALA A 84 8.74 2.69 -14.21
C ALA A 84 8.94 3.95 -13.38
N GLY A 85 9.81 3.91 -12.36
CA GLY A 85 10.08 5.06 -11.51
C GLY A 85 8.90 5.47 -10.64
N LEU A 86 8.17 4.51 -10.10
CA LEU A 86 6.99 4.80 -9.27
C LEU A 86 7.35 5.41 -7.93
N PHE A 87 8.44 4.97 -7.29
CA PHE A 87 8.85 5.51 -6.00
C PHE A 87 9.26 6.97 -6.17
N ASN A 88 8.59 7.85 -5.44
CA ASN A 88 8.83 9.29 -5.48
C ASN A 88 8.94 9.91 -4.09
N ALA A 89 8.95 9.08 -3.05
CA ALA A 89 9.07 9.52 -1.67
C ALA A 89 9.89 8.50 -0.88
N SER A 90 10.48 8.95 0.22
CA SER A 90 11.34 8.12 1.08
C SER A 90 12.51 7.50 0.29
N LEU A 91 13.03 8.22 -0.69
CA LEU A 91 14.06 7.70 -1.61
C LEU A 91 15.41 7.48 -0.95
N GLU A 92 15.65 8.09 0.21
CA GLU A 92 16.88 7.90 0.97
C GLU A 92 16.79 6.78 1.99
N GLY A 93 15.59 6.15 2.10
CA GLY A 93 15.40 5.04 3.02
C GLY A 93 16.22 3.83 2.62
N ASN A 94 16.84 3.19 3.60
CA ASN A 94 17.66 1.99 3.37
C ASN A 94 16.81 0.74 3.13
N VAL A 95 15.55 0.75 3.57
CA VAL A 95 14.65 -0.40 3.47
C VAL A 95 13.33 -0.01 2.79
N ARG A 96 12.67 1.03 3.30
CA ARG A 96 11.37 1.45 2.81
C ARG A 96 11.50 2.45 1.66
N ARG A 97 10.54 2.39 0.73
CA ARG A 97 10.33 3.39 -0.32
C ARG A 97 8.84 3.63 -0.46
N ALA A 98 8.46 4.82 -0.88
CA ALA A 98 7.06 5.18 -0.93
C ALA A 98 6.66 5.81 -2.26
N ILE A 99 5.36 5.70 -2.56
CA ILE A 99 4.72 6.36 -3.69
C ILE A 99 3.72 7.35 -3.11
N ASP A 100 3.92 8.63 -3.38
CA ASP A 100 2.96 9.68 -3.03
C ASP A 100 2.08 9.94 -4.23
N ILE A 101 0.77 9.85 -4.03
CA ILE A 101 -0.23 10.09 -5.07
C ILE A 101 -1.02 11.33 -4.68
N HIS A 102 -1.02 12.33 -5.55
CA HIS A 102 -1.72 13.59 -5.34
C HIS A 102 -3.03 13.60 -6.13
N GLU A 103 -3.92 14.51 -5.77
CA GLU A 103 -5.21 14.65 -6.43
C GLU A 103 -5.03 14.86 -7.94
N GLY A 104 -5.80 14.10 -8.73
CA GLY A 104 -5.77 14.19 -10.19
C GLY A 104 -4.63 13.47 -10.87
N GLU A 105 -3.69 12.89 -10.13
CA GLU A 105 -2.61 12.14 -10.72
C GLU A 105 -3.08 10.79 -11.26
N THR A 106 -2.55 10.40 -12.42
CA THR A 106 -2.83 9.12 -13.04
C THR A 106 -1.98 8.03 -12.39
N ILE A 107 -2.60 6.91 -12.06
CA ILE A 107 -1.90 5.76 -11.52
C ILE A 107 -1.54 4.82 -12.66
N ASN A 108 -0.25 4.48 -12.77
CA ASN A 108 0.20 3.45 -13.72
C ASN A 108 -0.13 2.08 -13.14
N GLU A 109 -1.32 1.58 -13.46
CA GLU A 109 -1.84 0.35 -12.87
C GLU A 109 -0.95 -0.86 -13.15
N ALA A 110 -0.49 -1.02 -14.39
CA ALA A 110 0.35 -2.16 -14.77
C ALA A 110 1.67 -2.16 -13.99
N ALA A 111 2.31 -0.99 -13.89
CA ALA A 111 3.56 -0.86 -13.16
C ALA A 111 3.38 -1.11 -11.66
N LEU A 112 2.28 -0.63 -11.10
CA LEU A 112 1.97 -0.85 -9.68
C LEU A 112 1.73 -2.33 -9.41
N LYS A 113 1.00 -3.02 -10.28
CA LYS A 113 0.80 -4.48 -10.15
C LYS A 113 2.13 -5.23 -10.18
N ASP A 114 3.02 -4.85 -11.09
CA ASP A 114 4.33 -5.49 -11.19
C ASP A 114 5.14 -5.28 -9.90
N LEU A 115 5.08 -4.07 -9.34
CA LEU A 115 5.77 -3.75 -8.10
C LEU A 115 5.24 -4.57 -6.92
N VAL A 116 3.92 -4.70 -6.82
CA VAL A 116 3.27 -5.52 -5.79
C VAL A 116 3.69 -6.98 -5.92
N ARG A 117 3.69 -7.52 -7.13
CA ARG A 117 4.10 -8.90 -7.39
C ARG A 117 5.57 -9.12 -7.03
N ALA A 118 6.43 -8.16 -7.35
CA ALA A 118 7.84 -8.22 -6.98
C ALA A 118 8.02 -8.23 -5.46
N ALA A 119 7.23 -7.44 -4.75
CA ALA A 119 7.28 -7.38 -3.29
C ALA A 119 6.83 -8.70 -2.66
N VAL A 120 5.78 -9.32 -3.19
CA VAL A 120 5.31 -10.63 -2.75
C VAL A 120 6.40 -11.67 -2.99
N ALA A 121 6.99 -11.69 -4.18
CA ALA A 121 8.04 -12.64 -4.53
C ALA A 121 9.23 -12.51 -3.58
N LEU A 122 9.62 -11.30 -3.24
CA LEU A 122 10.71 -11.05 -2.30
C LEU A 122 10.39 -11.58 -0.91
N ASN A 123 9.17 -11.35 -0.42
CA ASN A 123 8.72 -11.86 0.87
C ASN A 123 8.72 -13.39 0.89
N MET A 124 8.23 -14.02 -0.17
CA MET A 124 8.14 -15.47 -0.25
C MET A 124 9.51 -16.12 -0.37
N LYS A 125 10.45 -15.47 -1.05
CA LYS A 125 11.82 -15.93 -1.15
C LYS A 125 12.46 -16.03 0.24
N GLY A 126 12.21 -15.08 1.11
CA GLY A 126 12.69 -15.11 2.49
C GLY A 126 12.09 -16.21 3.34
N LYS A 127 10.95 -16.80 2.92
CA LYS A 127 10.28 -17.90 3.62
C LYS A 127 10.81 -19.27 3.27
N ARG A 128 11.61 -19.39 2.23
CA ARG A 128 12.25 -20.65 1.85
C ARG A 128 13.46 -20.84 2.73
N GLY A 129 13.26 -21.60 3.76
CA GLY A 129 14.25 -21.84 4.80
C GLY A 129 15.51 -22.45 4.33
#